data_604113bb15cd58ba840b412414a8b5eb
#
_entry.id   604113bb15cd58ba840b412414a8b5eb
#
_cell.length_a   1.000
_cell.length_b   1.000
_cell.length_c   1.000
_cell.angle_alpha   90.00
_cell.angle_beta   90.00
_cell.angle_gamma   90.00
#
_symmetry.space_group_name_H-M   'P 1'
#
loop_
_entity.id
_entity.type
_entity.pdbx_description
1 polymer ?
#
loop_
_entity_poly.entity_id
_entity_poly.type
_entity_poly.pdbx_seq_one_letter_code
_entity_poly.pdbx_strand_id
1 'polypeptide(L)'
;MRMLLLVAALPLLAAERTVDPTFLHRYLPDVSEQRSDITTATCHYQPAFGAGDAQARVPRGVARFGEIDIDAGGNCAAVDYPAEEQAYVILEGAGNLDYAGEKIAVRKHDFFYLPPGVRHAMASASGARIIVMGFKIPKGTRVTPPAKALVANFDDVKWQTVSGHPDSVLYQLLIGDTESKRDKIAAGHVVTSLFIMEFEAGGTNFPHHHDSAEEIYLVLDGSGDMVADGGMDGVEGRHPARAGDAYFFRLNCTAGFYASKDPAPKARILAVRSRYPFSKEID
;
A
#
# COMPACT_ATOMS: atom_id res chain seq x y z
N MET A 1 -48.10 -1.00 -57.36
CA MET A 1 -46.65 -1.03 -57.07
C MET A 1 -46.48 -0.74 -55.57
N ARG A 2 -46.40 -1.79 -54.72
CA ARG A 2 -46.28 -1.62 -53.28
C ARG A 2 -44.77 -1.65 -52.92
N MET A 3 -44.26 -0.57 -52.41
CA MET A 3 -42.87 -0.42 -51.97
C MET A 3 -42.75 -1.03 -50.56
N LEU A 4 -42.03 -2.14 -50.43
CA LEU A 4 -41.69 -2.74 -49.14
C LEU A 4 -40.49 -1.94 -48.54
N LEU A 5 -40.73 -1.25 -47.43
CA LEU A 5 -39.62 -0.68 -46.64
C LEU A 5 -39.01 -1.82 -45.77
N LEU A 6 -37.80 -2.19 -46.11
CA LEU A 6 -36.98 -3.06 -45.24
C LEU A 6 -36.39 -2.19 -44.13
N VAL A 7 -36.89 -2.34 -42.90
CA VAL A 7 -36.26 -1.74 -41.71
C VAL A 7 -35.18 -2.70 -41.25
N ALA A 8 -33.91 -2.36 -41.48
CA ALA A 8 -32.77 -3.08 -40.92
C ALA A 8 -32.64 -2.70 -39.44
N ALA A 9 -32.97 -3.66 -38.57
CA ALA A 9 -32.67 -3.53 -37.13
C ALA A 9 -31.15 -3.75 -36.93
N LEU A 10 -30.40 -2.68 -36.64
CA LEU A 10 -29.05 -2.80 -36.15
C LEU A 10 -29.09 -3.39 -34.74
N PRO A 11 -28.30 -4.46 -34.43
CA PRO A 11 -28.19 -4.93 -33.06
C PRO A 11 -27.49 -3.86 -32.24
N LEU A 12 -28.16 -3.32 -31.21
CA LEU A 12 -27.50 -2.59 -30.14
C LEU A 12 -26.60 -3.60 -29.43
N LEU A 13 -25.31 -3.54 -29.71
CA LEU A 13 -24.28 -4.13 -28.84
C LEU A 13 -24.35 -3.38 -27.51
N ALA A 14 -25.05 -3.94 -26.54
CA ALA A 14 -24.95 -3.49 -25.17
C ALA A 14 -23.49 -3.67 -24.76
N ALA A 15 -22.79 -2.54 -24.52
CA ALA A 15 -21.46 -2.58 -23.95
C ALA A 15 -21.56 -3.32 -22.61
N GLU A 16 -20.92 -4.49 -22.50
CA GLU A 16 -20.85 -5.20 -21.24
C GLU A 16 -20.25 -4.28 -20.19
N ARG A 17 -21.01 -3.98 -19.16
CA ARG A 17 -20.55 -3.19 -18.02
C ARG A 17 -19.53 -4.01 -17.25
N THR A 18 -18.26 -3.71 -17.43
CA THR A 18 -17.19 -4.27 -16.58
C THR A 18 -17.33 -3.72 -15.17
N VAL A 19 -17.58 -4.60 -14.22
CA VAL A 19 -17.59 -4.26 -12.79
C VAL A 19 -16.16 -4.35 -12.28
N ASP A 20 -15.69 -3.30 -11.63
CA ASP A 20 -14.37 -3.31 -11.01
C ASP A 20 -14.36 -4.30 -9.83
N PRO A 21 -13.28 -5.06 -9.66
CA PRO A 21 -13.13 -5.99 -8.55
C PRO A 21 -13.16 -5.23 -7.21
N THR A 22 -13.63 -5.90 -6.15
CA THR A 22 -13.67 -5.32 -4.80
C THR A 22 -12.30 -5.31 -4.14
N PHE A 23 -11.42 -6.22 -4.54
CA PHE A 23 -10.04 -6.30 -4.11
C PHE A 23 -9.12 -6.62 -5.28
N LEU A 24 -7.82 -6.40 -5.11
CA LEU A 24 -6.77 -6.88 -6.01
C LEU A 24 -5.79 -7.73 -5.21
N HIS A 25 -5.22 -8.74 -5.86
CA HIS A 25 -4.16 -9.58 -5.31
C HIS A 25 -2.95 -9.60 -6.24
N ARG A 26 -1.76 -9.51 -5.66
CA ARG A 26 -0.47 -9.69 -6.35
C ARG A 26 0.47 -10.51 -5.46
N TYR A 27 1.20 -11.41 -6.06
CA TYR A 27 2.37 -12.01 -5.43
C TYR A 27 3.60 -11.23 -5.87
N LEU A 28 4.19 -10.43 -4.98
CA LEU A 28 5.26 -9.47 -5.32
C LEU A 28 6.43 -10.11 -6.08
N PRO A 29 6.91 -11.32 -5.73
CA PRO A 29 7.99 -11.96 -6.47
C PRO A 29 7.67 -12.25 -7.96
N ASP A 30 6.39 -12.33 -8.33
CA ASP A 30 5.94 -12.56 -9.71
C ASP A 30 5.60 -11.26 -10.45
N VAL A 31 5.64 -10.11 -9.77
CA VAL A 31 5.37 -8.82 -10.40
C VAL A 31 6.55 -8.42 -11.28
N SER A 32 6.30 -8.21 -12.56
CA SER A 32 7.32 -7.79 -13.49
C SER A 32 7.79 -6.36 -13.23
N GLU A 33 9.08 -6.13 -13.34
CA GLU A 33 9.66 -4.78 -13.29
C GLU A 33 9.05 -3.85 -14.35
N GLN A 34 8.84 -2.61 -13.97
CA GLN A 34 8.35 -1.55 -14.83
C GLN A 34 9.26 -0.32 -14.74
N ARG A 35 9.51 0.29 -15.89
CA ARG A 35 10.16 1.61 -15.91
C ARG A 35 9.21 2.66 -15.37
N SER A 36 9.72 3.50 -14.48
CA SER A 36 9.00 4.63 -13.89
C SER A 36 9.96 5.79 -13.64
N ASP A 37 9.43 6.88 -13.09
CA ASP A 37 10.18 8.08 -12.72
C ASP A 37 11.28 7.83 -11.66
N ILE A 38 11.10 6.82 -10.80
CA ILE A 38 12.05 6.46 -9.74
C ILE A 38 13.17 5.50 -10.21
N THR A 39 12.98 4.82 -11.36
CA THR A 39 13.93 3.78 -11.82
C THR A 39 15.19 4.38 -12.46
N THR A 40 16.29 3.63 -12.33
CA THR A 40 17.57 3.86 -13.02
C THR A 40 18.08 2.53 -13.59
N ALA A 41 19.33 2.48 -14.03
CA ALA A 41 19.98 1.22 -14.40
C ALA A 41 20.27 0.31 -13.18
N THR A 42 20.21 0.83 -11.98
CA THR A 42 20.54 0.16 -10.71
C THR A 42 19.45 0.28 -9.65
N CYS A 43 18.26 0.74 -10.04
CA CYS A 43 17.08 0.81 -9.19
C CYS A 43 15.88 0.32 -9.99
N HIS A 44 15.34 -0.79 -9.59
CA HIS A 44 14.29 -1.54 -10.26
C HIS A 44 12.98 -1.38 -9.51
N TYR A 45 11.86 -1.26 -10.20
CA TYR A 45 10.55 -1.06 -9.58
C TYR A 45 9.55 -2.13 -10.02
N GLN A 46 8.92 -2.78 -9.05
CA GLN A 46 7.87 -3.79 -9.23
C GLN A 46 6.54 -3.22 -8.70
N PRO A 47 5.68 -2.64 -9.57
CA PRO A 47 4.40 -2.05 -9.16
C PRO A 47 3.37 -3.13 -8.86
N ALA A 48 2.89 -3.20 -7.61
CA ALA A 48 1.78 -4.07 -7.24
C ALA A 48 0.42 -3.40 -7.46
N PHE A 49 0.28 -2.13 -7.06
CA PHE A 49 -0.96 -1.37 -7.20
C PHE A 49 -0.68 0.09 -7.56
N GLY A 50 -1.58 0.70 -8.36
CA GLY A 50 -1.44 2.07 -8.80
C GLY A 50 -0.51 2.22 -10.00
N ALA A 51 0.28 3.27 -10.05
CA ALA A 51 1.11 3.62 -11.22
C ALA A 51 2.04 2.45 -11.63
N GLY A 52 1.91 2.01 -12.89
CA GLY A 52 2.65 0.88 -13.45
C GLY A 52 1.90 -0.46 -13.41
N ASP A 53 0.85 -0.61 -12.58
CA ASP A 53 0.00 -1.80 -12.57
C ASP A 53 -1.07 -1.74 -13.67
N ALA A 54 -1.38 -2.89 -14.26
CA ALA A 54 -2.40 -3.02 -15.31
C ALA A 54 -3.82 -2.60 -14.83
N GLN A 55 -4.09 -2.69 -13.54
CA GLN A 55 -5.35 -2.32 -12.92
C GLN A 55 -5.26 -1.03 -12.10
N ALA A 56 -4.31 -0.13 -12.44
CA ALA A 56 -4.06 1.14 -11.77
C ALA A 56 -5.29 2.05 -11.58
N ARG A 57 -6.37 1.81 -12.35
CA ARG A 57 -7.64 2.56 -12.24
C ARG A 57 -8.51 2.12 -11.05
N VAL A 58 -8.28 0.92 -10.49
CA VAL A 58 -9.09 0.36 -9.40
C VAL A 58 -8.84 1.07 -8.07
N PRO A 59 -7.58 1.28 -7.63
CA PRO A 59 -7.28 2.11 -6.48
C PRO A 59 -7.59 3.59 -6.78
N ARG A 60 -8.32 4.24 -5.90
CA ARG A 60 -8.68 5.66 -6.07
C ARG A 60 -7.71 6.58 -5.33
N GLY A 61 -7.43 6.29 -4.08
CA GLY A 61 -6.52 7.04 -3.22
C GLY A 61 -5.06 6.62 -3.34
N VAL A 62 -4.80 5.35 -3.65
CA VAL A 62 -3.44 4.85 -3.84
C VAL A 62 -2.90 5.33 -5.18
N ALA A 63 -1.82 6.09 -5.16
CA ALA A 63 -1.09 6.51 -6.36
C ALA A 63 -0.12 5.43 -6.83
N ARG A 64 0.60 4.80 -5.88
CA ARG A 64 1.55 3.72 -6.10
C ARG A 64 1.72 2.85 -4.87
N PHE A 65 1.91 1.57 -5.06
CA PHE A 65 2.38 0.62 -4.07
C PHE A 65 3.19 -0.45 -4.78
N GLY A 66 4.40 -0.69 -4.33
CA GLY A 66 5.27 -1.69 -4.92
C GLY A 66 6.60 -1.80 -4.19
N GLU A 67 7.49 -2.61 -4.75
CA GLU A 67 8.83 -2.80 -4.23
C GLU A 67 9.86 -2.16 -5.16
N ILE A 68 10.86 -1.51 -4.59
CA ILE A 68 12.09 -1.16 -5.29
C ILE A 68 13.24 -2.03 -4.77
N ASP A 69 14.02 -2.53 -5.73
CA ASP A 69 15.32 -3.15 -5.50
C ASP A 69 16.41 -2.21 -5.96
N ILE A 70 17.40 -1.96 -5.09
CA ILE A 70 18.59 -1.17 -5.40
C ILE A 70 19.79 -2.10 -5.40
N ASP A 71 20.50 -2.17 -6.51
CA ASP A 71 21.74 -2.94 -6.63
C ASP A 71 22.81 -2.43 -5.67
N ALA A 72 23.78 -3.28 -5.34
CA ALA A 72 24.96 -2.85 -4.58
C ALA A 72 25.73 -1.75 -5.35
N GLY A 73 25.95 -0.59 -4.69
CA GLY A 73 26.51 0.61 -5.29
C GLY A 73 25.51 1.43 -6.12
N GLY A 74 24.24 1.04 -6.13
CA GLY A 74 23.18 1.63 -6.94
C GLY A 74 22.48 2.82 -6.29
N ASN A 75 21.65 3.47 -7.11
CA ASN A 75 20.80 4.57 -6.68
C ASN A 75 19.55 4.69 -7.54
N CYS A 76 18.46 5.14 -6.93
CA CYS A 76 17.24 5.51 -7.61
C CYS A 76 17.31 6.94 -8.15
N ALA A 77 16.48 7.26 -9.13
CA ALA A 77 16.29 8.63 -9.59
C ALA A 77 15.70 9.49 -8.47
N ALA A 78 16.09 10.75 -8.45
CA ALA A 78 15.53 11.70 -7.50
C ALA A 78 14.19 12.20 -8.02
N VAL A 79 13.16 12.05 -7.20
CA VAL A 79 11.78 12.38 -7.51
C VAL A 79 11.20 13.36 -6.50
N ASP A 80 10.13 14.04 -6.90
CA ASP A 80 9.21 14.73 -6.01
C ASP A 80 7.78 14.48 -6.50
N TYR A 81 6.83 14.45 -5.59
CA TYR A 81 5.44 14.18 -5.91
C TYR A 81 4.55 15.23 -5.25
N PRO A 82 4.24 16.32 -5.97
CA PRO A 82 3.52 17.45 -5.36
C PRO A 82 2.06 17.14 -5.00
N ALA A 83 1.49 16.07 -5.58
CA ALA A 83 0.11 15.64 -5.33
C ALA A 83 0.03 14.32 -4.53
N GLU A 84 1.14 13.86 -3.97
CA GLU A 84 1.19 12.61 -3.20
C GLU A 84 1.94 12.81 -1.90
N GLU A 85 1.48 12.21 -0.83
CA GLU A 85 2.31 11.87 0.32
C GLU A 85 2.78 10.43 0.23
N GLN A 86 3.96 10.14 0.75
CA GLN A 86 4.53 8.81 0.64
C GLN A 86 5.04 8.27 1.97
N ALA A 87 5.06 6.95 2.08
CA ALA A 87 5.71 6.21 3.15
C ALA A 87 6.57 5.11 2.54
N TYR A 88 7.79 4.96 3.04
CA TYR A 88 8.70 3.90 2.62
C TYR A 88 9.06 3.04 3.82
N VAL A 89 9.24 1.74 3.57
CA VAL A 89 9.68 0.76 4.58
C VAL A 89 10.83 -0.06 4.01
N ILE A 90 11.98 -0.06 4.68
CA ILE A 90 13.15 -0.84 4.27
C ILE A 90 12.99 -2.27 4.77
N LEU A 91 12.79 -3.21 3.85
CA LEU A 91 12.67 -4.62 4.17
C LEU A 91 14.03 -5.30 4.38
N GLU A 92 15.02 -4.92 3.56
CA GLU A 92 16.37 -5.50 3.59
C GLU A 92 17.43 -4.48 3.22
N GLY A 93 18.65 -4.68 3.73
CA GLY A 93 19.81 -3.86 3.40
C GLY A 93 19.86 -2.56 4.18
N ALA A 94 20.64 -1.63 3.64
CA ALA A 94 20.87 -0.30 4.20
C ALA A 94 21.22 0.69 3.09
N GLY A 95 21.06 1.98 3.34
CA GLY A 95 21.34 2.98 2.34
C GLY A 95 21.37 4.40 2.90
N ASN A 96 21.21 5.36 1.99
CA ASN A 96 21.05 6.76 2.32
C ASN A 96 19.78 7.28 1.64
N LEU A 97 18.91 7.87 2.43
CA LEU A 97 17.84 8.72 1.97
C LEU A 97 18.41 10.13 1.73
N ASP A 98 18.31 10.63 0.52
CA ASP A 98 18.46 12.06 0.24
C ASP A 98 17.10 12.73 0.45
N TYR A 99 16.98 13.61 1.42
CA TYR A 99 15.77 14.37 1.72
C TYR A 99 16.07 15.85 1.55
N ALA A 100 15.60 16.44 0.45
CA ALA A 100 15.85 17.85 0.10
C ALA A 100 17.35 18.25 0.11
N GLY A 101 18.24 17.32 -0.24
CA GLY A 101 19.70 17.51 -0.24
C GLY A 101 20.41 17.09 1.06
N GLU A 102 19.67 16.75 2.13
CA GLU A 102 20.24 16.18 3.34
C GLU A 102 20.31 14.65 3.22
N LYS A 103 21.48 14.07 3.44
CA LYS A 103 21.67 12.61 3.41
C LYS A 103 21.51 12.01 4.80
N ILE A 104 20.61 11.05 4.89
CA ILE A 104 20.24 10.37 6.13
C ILE A 104 20.51 8.89 5.95
N ALA A 105 21.36 8.33 6.80
CA ALA A 105 21.61 6.89 6.81
C ALA A 105 20.35 6.16 7.28
N VAL A 106 19.96 5.13 6.52
CA VAL A 106 18.80 4.28 6.79
C VAL A 106 19.20 2.82 6.65
N ARG A 107 18.48 1.94 7.35
CA ARG A 107 18.78 0.51 7.43
C ARG A 107 17.51 -0.32 7.45
N LYS A 108 17.69 -1.63 7.38
CA LYS A 108 16.60 -2.59 7.54
C LYS A 108 15.70 -2.22 8.71
N HIS A 109 14.38 -2.30 8.46
CA HIS A 109 13.31 -1.98 9.39
C HIS A 109 13.08 -0.49 9.62
N ASP A 110 13.88 0.40 9.01
CA ASP A 110 13.53 1.81 9.00
C ASP A 110 12.30 2.06 8.12
N PHE A 111 11.47 2.97 8.60
CA PHE A 111 10.36 3.52 7.86
C PHE A 111 10.36 5.04 7.97
N PHE A 112 9.85 5.70 6.95
CA PHE A 112 9.86 7.15 6.91
C PHE A 112 8.70 7.71 6.10
N TYR A 113 8.31 8.92 6.47
CA TYR A 113 7.28 9.71 5.80
C TYR A 113 7.92 10.75 4.88
N LEU A 114 7.40 10.85 3.68
CA LEU A 114 7.82 11.81 2.66
C LEU A 114 6.63 12.69 2.28
N PRO A 115 6.64 13.98 2.66
CA PRO A 115 5.56 14.90 2.37
C PRO A 115 5.53 15.28 0.89
N PRO A 116 4.37 15.77 0.40
CA PRO A 116 4.22 16.23 -0.98
C PRO A 116 5.25 17.27 -1.38
N GLY A 117 5.79 17.14 -2.60
CA GLY A 117 6.69 18.10 -3.22
C GLY A 117 8.12 18.14 -2.65
N VAL A 118 8.45 17.28 -1.70
CA VAL A 118 9.83 17.17 -1.21
C VAL A 118 10.64 16.28 -2.13
N ARG A 119 11.70 16.84 -2.72
CA ARG A 119 12.65 16.08 -3.54
C ARG A 119 13.41 15.08 -2.68
N HIS A 120 13.39 13.82 -3.11
CA HIS A 120 14.06 12.74 -2.41
C HIS A 120 14.62 11.68 -3.37
N ALA A 121 15.58 10.91 -2.89
CA ALA A 121 16.19 9.78 -3.60
C ALA A 121 16.70 8.73 -2.61
N MET A 122 16.88 7.51 -3.08
CA MET A 122 17.49 6.42 -2.33
C MET A 122 18.77 5.97 -3.03
N ALA A 123 19.80 5.64 -2.23
CA ALA A 123 21.02 5.00 -2.71
C ALA A 123 21.48 3.94 -1.72
N SER A 124 22.11 2.87 -2.20
CA SER A 124 22.64 1.81 -1.35
C SER A 124 24.02 1.36 -1.81
N ALA A 125 24.95 1.24 -0.88
CA ALA A 125 26.26 0.67 -1.16
C ALA A 125 26.24 -0.87 -1.21
N SER A 126 25.35 -1.50 -0.48
CA SER A 126 25.29 -2.96 -0.30
C SER A 126 24.05 -3.63 -0.94
N GLY A 127 23.17 -2.85 -1.53
CA GLY A 127 21.86 -3.28 -2.00
C GLY A 127 20.77 -3.04 -0.93
N ALA A 128 19.53 -2.80 -1.39
CA ALA A 128 18.39 -2.61 -0.49
C ALA A 128 17.08 -2.98 -1.20
N ARG A 129 16.13 -3.58 -0.43
CA ARG A 129 14.74 -3.81 -0.81
C ARG A 129 13.82 -2.92 0.00
N ILE A 130 12.95 -2.19 -0.66
CA ILE A 130 12.16 -1.13 -0.03
C ILE A 130 10.72 -1.19 -0.56
N ILE A 131 9.73 -1.22 0.32
CA ILE A 131 8.34 -0.99 -0.07
C ILE A 131 8.13 0.51 -0.19
N VAL A 132 7.64 0.93 -1.34
CA VAL A 132 7.26 2.30 -1.64
C VAL A 132 5.75 2.42 -1.73
N MET A 133 5.20 3.40 -1.05
CA MET A 133 3.77 3.67 -0.96
C MET A 133 3.52 5.15 -1.22
N GLY A 134 2.67 5.47 -2.18
CA GLY A 134 2.26 6.83 -2.49
C GLY A 134 0.74 6.95 -2.48
N PHE A 135 0.22 8.04 -1.90
CA PHE A 135 -1.20 8.29 -1.73
C PHE A 135 -1.54 9.69 -2.21
N LYS A 136 -2.60 9.78 -3.02
CA LYS A 136 -3.06 11.04 -3.61
C LYS A 136 -3.65 11.93 -2.53
N ILE A 137 -3.20 13.17 -2.47
CA ILE A 137 -3.76 14.18 -1.57
C ILE A 137 -4.80 15.04 -2.32
N PRO A 138 -5.87 15.50 -1.63
CA PRO A 138 -6.86 16.39 -2.23
C PRO A 138 -6.24 17.70 -2.74
N LYS A 139 -6.74 18.19 -3.87
CA LYS A 139 -6.34 19.51 -4.41
C LYS A 139 -6.50 20.61 -3.37
N GLY A 140 -5.49 21.44 -3.25
CA GLY A 140 -5.50 22.56 -2.30
C GLY A 140 -5.14 22.19 -0.87
N THR A 141 -4.88 20.92 -0.57
CA THR A 141 -4.31 20.54 0.71
C THR A 141 -2.93 21.18 0.88
N ARG A 142 -2.78 21.96 1.95
CA ARG A 142 -1.48 22.56 2.29
C ARG A 142 -0.76 21.67 3.27
N VAL A 143 0.38 21.16 2.84
CA VAL A 143 1.30 20.40 3.69
C VAL A 143 2.55 21.23 3.91
N THR A 144 2.91 21.45 5.16
CA THR A 144 4.19 22.07 5.51
C THR A 144 5.19 20.94 5.73
N PRO A 145 6.19 20.78 4.84
CA PRO A 145 7.18 19.74 5.02
C PRO A 145 7.96 19.92 6.32
N PRO A 146 8.21 18.84 7.08
CA PRO A 146 9.12 18.88 8.20
C PRO A 146 10.52 19.34 7.76
N ALA A 147 11.19 20.15 8.57
CA ALA A 147 12.55 20.63 8.28
C ALA A 147 13.58 19.48 8.22
N LYS A 148 13.27 18.34 8.82
CA LYS A 148 14.06 17.11 8.78
C LYS A 148 13.17 15.93 8.42
N ALA A 149 13.72 14.93 7.75
CA ALA A 149 13.00 13.71 7.48
C ALA A 149 12.52 13.03 8.76
N LEU A 150 11.29 12.55 8.74
CA LEU A 150 10.73 11.76 9.82
C LEU A 150 11.06 10.30 9.56
N VAL A 151 12.10 9.80 10.20
CA VAL A 151 12.59 8.42 10.10
C VAL A 151 12.52 7.76 11.45
N ALA A 152 12.09 6.51 11.50
CA ALA A 152 12.09 5.68 12.69
C ALA A 152 12.34 4.21 12.30
N ASN A 153 12.68 3.36 13.27
CA ASN A 153 12.84 1.93 13.08
C ASN A 153 11.71 1.18 13.76
N PHE A 154 11.10 0.19 13.11
CA PHE A 154 9.97 -0.49 13.72
C PHE A 154 10.38 -1.48 14.83
N ASP A 155 11.65 -1.89 14.91
CA ASP A 155 12.14 -2.66 16.06
C ASP A 155 12.07 -1.86 17.37
N ASP A 156 12.06 -0.52 17.27
CA ASP A 156 11.90 0.40 18.40
C ASP A 156 10.44 0.75 18.72
N VAL A 157 9.47 0.20 17.97
CA VAL A 157 8.04 0.40 18.18
C VAL A 157 7.47 -0.75 19.00
N LYS A 158 6.85 -0.43 20.12
CA LYS A 158 6.28 -1.45 21.03
C LYS A 158 5.10 -2.17 20.39
N TRP A 159 5.04 -3.48 20.58
CA TRP A 159 3.86 -4.27 20.31
C TRP A 159 2.74 -3.92 21.30
N GLN A 160 1.53 -3.77 20.79
CA GLN A 160 0.37 -3.41 21.58
C GLN A 160 -0.92 -4.00 21.00
N THR A 161 -1.92 -4.16 21.83
CA THR A 161 -3.28 -4.45 21.38
C THR A 161 -3.95 -3.17 20.85
N VAL A 162 -4.90 -3.33 19.94
CA VAL A 162 -5.71 -2.23 19.39
C VAL A 162 -7.17 -2.51 19.70
N SER A 163 -7.87 -1.52 20.27
CA SER A 163 -9.29 -1.64 20.62
C SER A 163 -10.12 -2.10 19.42
N GLY A 164 -11.04 -3.01 19.66
CA GLY A 164 -11.90 -3.61 18.62
C GLY A 164 -11.29 -4.82 17.91
N HIS A 165 -10.03 -5.17 18.22
CA HIS A 165 -9.37 -6.38 17.70
C HIS A 165 -9.09 -7.38 18.83
N PRO A 166 -9.01 -8.70 18.52
CA PRO A 166 -8.74 -9.72 19.52
C PRO A 166 -7.27 -9.70 19.97
N ASP A 167 -6.99 -10.23 21.17
CA ASP A 167 -5.65 -10.31 21.73
C ASP A 167 -4.72 -11.29 20.96
N SER A 168 -5.27 -12.06 20.02
CA SER A 168 -4.49 -12.96 19.14
C SER A 168 -3.73 -12.24 18.04
N VAL A 169 -3.81 -10.91 17.97
CA VAL A 169 -3.03 -10.07 17.07
C VAL A 169 -2.46 -8.87 17.82
N LEU A 170 -1.16 -8.63 17.65
CA LEU A 170 -0.46 -7.46 18.18
C LEU A 170 -0.07 -6.50 17.05
N TYR A 171 0.06 -5.24 17.38
CA TYR A 171 0.32 -4.16 16.42
C TYR A 171 1.55 -3.35 16.79
N GLN A 172 2.38 -3.02 15.80
CA GLN A 172 3.34 -1.91 15.84
C GLN A 172 2.76 -0.77 15.01
N LEU A 173 2.42 0.36 15.64
CA LEU A 173 1.81 1.52 14.99
C LEU A 173 2.91 2.47 14.51
N LEU A 174 3.12 2.55 13.21
CA LEU A 174 4.27 3.20 12.58
C LEU A 174 3.99 4.66 12.21
N ILE A 175 3.04 4.89 11.28
CA ILE A 175 2.66 6.22 10.83
C ILE A 175 1.14 6.37 10.97
N GLY A 176 0.70 7.41 11.66
CA GLY A 176 -0.68 7.81 11.77
C GLY A 176 -0.92 9.18 11.15
N ASP A 177 -2.17 9.64 11.19
CA ASP A 177 -2.51 11.00 10.77
C ASP A 177 -1.87 12.05 11.69
N THR A 178 -1.93 13.32 11.29
CA THR A 178 -1.31 14.43 12.00
C THR A 178 -1.82 14.61 13.44
N GLU A 179 -2.98 14.06 13.79
CA GLU A 179 -3.60 14.14 15.11
C GLU A 179 -3.29 12.90 15.97
N SER A 180 -2.63 11.90 15.42
CA SER A 180 -2.35 10.66 16.13
C SER A 180 -1.44 10.88 17.34
N LYS A 181 -1.82 10.28 18.47
CA LYS A 181 -1.04 10.26 19.73
C LYS A 181 -0.47 8.88 20.04
N ARG A 182 -0.73 7.89 19.19
CA ARG A 182 -0.37 6.49 19.44
C ARG A 182 0.70 5.99 18.45
N ASP A 183 0.77 6.60 17.26
CA ASP A 183 1.69 6.19 16.21
C ASP A 183 3.08 6.81 16.42
N LYS A 184 4.12 6.12 15.97
CA LYS A 184 5.52 6.56 16.14
C LYS A 184 5.80 7.86 15.40
N ILE A 185 5.20 8.01 14.21
CA ILE A 185 5.22 9.22 13.39
C ILE A 185 3.77 9.66 13.17
N ALA A 186 3.44 10.89 13.53
CA ALA A 186 2.13 11.49 13.32
C ALA A 186 2.26 12.56 12.23
N ALA A 187 2.08 12.18 10.96
CA ALA A 187 2.35 13.06 9.82
C ALA A 187 1.42 12.88 8.61
N GLY A 188 0.63 11.79 8.57
CA GLY A 188 -0.23 11.48 7.42
C GLY A 188 -1.38 12.47 7.26
N HIS A 189 -1.62 12.95 6.04
CA HIS A 189 -2.76 13.79 5.69
C HIS A 189 -3.90 12.94 5.12
N VAL A 190 -3.57 11.93 4.32
CA VAL A 190 -4.51 10.91 3.82
C VAL A 190 -4.17 9.52 4.34
N VAL A 191 -2.90 9.22 4.62
CA VAL A 191 -2.52 8.02 5.37
C VAL A 191 -3.05 8.16 6.79
N THR A 192 -3.95 7.27 7.16
CA THR A 192 -4.56 7.25 8.49
C THR A 192 -3.89 6.26 9.43
N SER A 193 -3.25 5.23 8.88
CA SER A 193 -2.48 4.27 9.66
C SER A 193 -1.56 3.44 8.75
N LEU A 194 -0.29 3.36 9.09
CA LEU A 194 0.67 2.37 8.61
C LEU A 194 1.13 1.58 9.83
N PHE A 195 1.02 0.25 9.78
CA PHE A 195 1.28 -0.59 10.93
C PHE A 195 1.73 -1.99 10.54
N ILE A 196 2.34 -2.71 11.48
CA ILE A 196 2.61 -4.14 11.35
C ILE A 196 1.72 -4.89 12.31
N MET A 197 1.10 -5.96 11.83
CA MET A 197 0.38 -6.94 12.62
C MET A 197 1.24 -8.20 12.80
N GLU A 198 1.29 -8.76 13.99
CA GLU A 198 1.82 -10.09 14.26
C GLU A 198 0.72 -10.95 14.88
N PHE A 199 0.51 -12.12 14.32
CA PHE A 199 -0.57 -13.01 14.70
C PHE A 199 -0.05 -14.21 15.50
N GLU A 200 -0.74 -14.58 16.56
CA GLU A 200 -0.59 -15.90 17.19
C GLU A 200 -1.08 -17.00 16.24
N ALA A 201 -0.62 -18.23 16.46
CA ALA A 201 -1.06 -19.39 15.68
C ALA A 201 -2.59 -19.53 15.71
N GLY A 202 -3.22 -19.52 14.53
CA GLY A 202 -4.67 -19.50 14.37
C GLY A 202 -5.36 -18.19 14.77
N GLY A 203 -4.59 -17.14 15.05
CA GLY A 203 -5.09 -15.82 15.41
C GLY A 203 -5.72 -15.09 14.22
N THR A 204 -6.44 -14.00 14.51
CA THR A 204 -7.15 -13.20 13.52
C THR A 204 -7.27 -11.74 13.97
N ASN A 205 -7.41 -10.82 13.03
CA ASN A 205 -7.80 -9.44 13.30
C ASN A 205 -9.33 -9.21 13.15
N PHE A 206 -10.09 -10.26 13.00
CA PHE A 206 -11.50 -10.31 12.58
C PHE A 206 -11.76 -9.61 11.24
N PRO A 207 -12.50 -10.27 10.33
CA PRO A 207 -12.96 -9.63 9.11
C PRO A 207 -13.82 -8.41 9.41
N HIS A 208 -13.50 -7.31 8.74
CA HIS A 208 -14.21 -6.03 8.88
C HIS A 208 -14.11 -5.24 7.57
N HIS A 209 -14.80 -4.12 7.47
CA HIS A 209 -14.73 -3.22 6.32
C HIS A 209 -14.52 -1.77 6.75
N HIS A 210 -14.06 -0.96 5.81
CA HIS A 210 -13.90 0.48 5.98
C HIS A 210 -14.81 1.21 5.00
N ASP A 211 -15.66 2.10 5.49
CA ASP A 211 -16.62 2.91 4.72
C ASP A 211 -16.04 4.25 4.24
N SER A 212 -14.81 4.55 4.62
CA SER A 212 -14.14 5.83 4.34
C SER A 212 -12.66 5.69 3.97
N ALA A 213 -12.17 4.46 3.77
CA ALA A 213 -10.77 4.20 3.51
C ALA A 213 -10.55 3.05 2.52
N GLU A 214 -9.45 3.11 1.80
CA GLU A 214 -8.81 1.97 1.11
C GLU A 214 -7.71 1.41 2.01
N GLU A 215 -7.44 0.12 1.89
CA GLU A 215 -6.42 -0.55 2.69
C GLU A 215 -5.58 -1.50 1.86
N ILE A 216 -4.30 -1.65 2.21
CA ILE A 216 -3.40 -2.63 1.59
C ILE A 216 -2.78 -3.47 2.69
N TYR A 217 -2.76 -4.80 2.49
CA TYR A 217 -2.02 -5.75 3.30
C TYR A 217 -0.91 -6.39 2.46
N LEU A 218 0.30 -6.44 3.00
CA LEU A 218 1.42 -7.21 2.48
C LEU A 218 1.86 -8.21 3.53
N VAL A 219 1.78 -9.49 3.22
CA VAL A 219 2.28 -10.56 4.09
C VAL A 219 3.80 -10.53 4.06
N LEU A 220 4.42 -10.18 5.18
CA LEU A 220 5.88 -10.13 5.34
C LEU A 220 6.45 -11.51 5.69
N ASP A 221 5.78 -12.23 6.58
CA ASP A 221 6.19 -13.55 7.10
C ASP A 221 4.98 -14.44 7.33
N GLY A 222 5.22 -15.75 7.35
CA GLY A 222 4.22 -16.76 7.66
C GLY A 222 3.17 -16.96 6.58
N SER A 223 2.03 -17.49 6.97
CA SER A 223 0.93 -17.83 6.07
C SER A 223 -0.41 -17.86 6.80
N GLY A 224 -1.49 -17.91 6.02
CA GLY A 224 -2.85 -17.99 6.53
C GLY A 224 -3.87 -17.88 5.41
N ASP A 225 -5.09 -17.50 5.78
CA ASP A 225 -6.16 -17.18 4.84
C ASP A 225 -6.45 -15.69 4.90
N MET A 226 -6.22 -14.97 3.79
CA MET A 226 -6.67 -13.61 3.62
C MET A 226 -8.19 -13.63 3.37
N VAL A 227 -8.92 -12.81 4.12
CA VAL A 227 -10.34 -12.56 3.84
C VAL A 227 -10.42 -11.36 2.93
N ALA A 228 -11.05 -11.56 1.78
CA ALA A 228 -11.32 -10.52 0.79
C ALA A 228 -12.69 -10.81 0.17
N ASP A 229 -13.19 -9.93 -0.69
CA ASP A 229 -14.56 -9.94 -1.22
C ASP A 229 -15.57 -9.27 -0.26
N GLY A 230 -16.82 -9.70 -0.28
CA GLY A 230 -17.88 -9.06 0.48
C GLY A 230 -18.29 -7.73 -0.15
N GLY A 231 -18.38 -6.71 0.66
CA GLY A 231 -19.00 -5.45 0.28
C GLY A 231 -20.54 -5.57 0.40
N MET A 232 -21.28 -4.96 -0.50
CA MET A 232 -22.75 -4.95 -0.41
C MET A 232 -23.41 -6.32 -0.59
N ASP A 233 -22.72 -7.27 -1.20
CA ASP A 233 -23.22 -8.63 -1.44
C ASP A 233 -23.06 -9.54 -0.22
N GLY A 234 -22.30 -9.13 0.80
CA GLY A 234 -22.11 -9.86 2.05
C GLY A 234 -21.38 -11.20 1.91
N VAL A 235 -20.80 -11.49 0.74
CA VAL A 235 -20.06 -12.73 0.48
C VAL A 235 -18.58 -12.48 0.85
N GLU A 236 -18.04 -13.31 1.74
CA GLU A 236 -16.64 -13.29 2.11
C GLU A 236 -15.91 -14.46 1.44
N GLY A 237 -14.82 -14.15 0.72
CA GLY A 237 -13.89 -15.13 0.20
C GLY A 237 -12.71 -15.34 1.14
N ARG A 238 -12.20 -16.58 1.24
CA ARG A 238 -10.94 -16.90 1.88
C ARG A 238 -9.94 -17.32 0.84
N HIS A 239 -8.79 -16.67 0.85
CA HIS A 239 -7.74 -16.85 -0.13
C HIS A 239 -6.46 -17.26 0.60
N PRO A 240 -5.88 -18.44 0.32
CA PRO A 240 -4.59 -18.80 0.88
C PRO A 240 -3.56 -17.70 0.61
N ALA A 241 -2.86 -17.30 1.65
CA ALA A 241 -1.87 -16.22 1.58
C ALA A 241 -0.58 -16.59 2.31
N ARG A 242 0.54 -16.14 1.77
CA ARG A 242 1.90 -16.40 2.27
C ARG A 242 2.77 -15.16 2.12
N ALA A 243 3.97 -15.20 2.67
CA ALA A 243 4.94 -14.12 2.51
C ALA A 243 5.13 -13.73 1.04
N GLY A 244 5.04 -12.43 0.75
CA GLY A 244 5.07 -11.85 -0.60
C GLY A 244 3.70 -11.57 -1.20
N ASP A 245 2.60 -12.11 -0.66
CA ASP A 245 1.25 -11.79 -1.13
C ASP A 245 0.83 -10.40 -0.67
N ALA A 246 0.42 -9.57 -1.61
CA ALA A 246 -0.12 -8.24 -1.39
C ALA A 246 -1.60 -8.19 -1.82
N TYR A 247 -2.44 -7.61 -0.97
CA TYR A 247 -3.86 -7.41 -1.21
C TYR A 247 -4.21 -5.94 -1.08
N PHE A 248 -4.93 -5.41 -2.05
CA PHE A 248 -5.56 -4.10 -2.00
C PHE A 248 -7.06 -4.27 -1.81
N PHE A 249 -7.64 -3.60 -0.83
CA PHE A 249 -9.06 -3.61 -0.51
C PHE A 249 -9.68 -2.26 -0.84
N ARG A 250 -10.71 -2.28 -1.67
CA ARG A 250 -11.50 -1.09 -1.96
C ARG A 250 -12.37 -0.70 -0.77
N LEU A 251 -12.90 0.52 -0.85
CA LEU A 251 -13.96 0.98 0.03
C LEU A 251 -15.06 -0.08 0.20
N ASN A 252 -15.42 -0.38 1.43
CA ASN A 252 -16.42 -1.39 1.83
C ASN A 252 -16.08 -2.85 1.45
N CYS A 253 -14.89 -3.14 0.95
CA CYS A 253 -14.44 -4.52 0.85
C CYS A 253 -14.21 -5.09 2.24
N THR A 254 -14.64 -6.33 2.48
CA THR A 254 -14.28 -7.03 3.70
C THR A 254 -12.81 -7.41 3.64
N ALA A 255 -12.05 -6.98 4.64
CA ALA A 255 -10.64 -7.28 4.83
C ALA A 255 -10.42 -7.99 6.16
N GLY A 256 -9.56 -8.98 6.18
CA GLY A 256 -9.21 -9.70 7.41
C GLY A 256 -8.18 -10.79 7.13
N PHE A 257 -7.70 -11.40 8.19
CA PHE A 257 -6.72 -12.47 8.09
C PHE A 257 -6.92 -13.49 9.21
N TYR A 258 -6.81 -14.76 8.85
CA TYR A 258 -6.72 -15.88 9.78
C TYR A 258 -5.36 -16.54 9.62
N ALA A 259 -4.50 -16.39 10.62
CA ALA A 259 -3.17 -16.97 10.59
C ALA A 259 -3.23 -18.51 10.58
N SER A 260 -2.26 -19.13 9.95
CA SER A 260 -2.06 -20.59 10.03
C SER A 260 -1.98 -21.05 11.47
N LYS A 261 -2.44 -22.26 11.73
CA LYS A 261 -2.25 -22.93 13.03
C LYS A 261 -0.83 -23.44 13.22
N ASP A 262 -0.03 -23.50 12.16
CA ASP A 262 1.40 -23.75 12.25
C ASP A 262 2.09 -22.49 12.80
N PRO A 263 2.72 -22.55 13.97
CA PRO A 263 3.25 -21.36 14.63
C PRO A 263 4.56 -20.81 14.06
N ALA A 264 5.19 -21.48 13.10
CA ALA A 264 6.54 -21.09 12.65
C ALA A 264 6.64 -20.93 11.12
N PRO A 265 7.01 -19.75 10.63
CA PRO A 265 7.11 -18.47 11.35
C PRO A 265 5.73 -17.87 11.64
N LYS A 266 5.61 -17.06 12.70
CA LYS A 266 4.39 -16.26 12.95
C LYS A 266 4.03 -15.42 11.73
N ALA A 267 2.75 -15.31 11.44
CA ALA A 267 2.32 -14.44 10.35
C ALA A 267 2.49 -12.97 10.75
N ARG A 268 3.14 -12.21 9.87
CA ARG A 268 3.29 -10.75 9.97
C ARG A 268 2.78 -10.09 8.71
N ILE A 269 2.02 -9.02 8.89
CA ILE A 269 1.44 -8.25 7.78
C ILE A 269 1.81 -6.78 7.97
N LEU A 270 2.43 -6.17 6.94
CA LEU A 270 2.52 -4.73 6.80
C LEU A 270 1.19 -4.25 6.21
N ALA A 271 0.53 -3.36 6.92
CA ALA A 271 -0.75 -2.82 6.49
C ALA A 271 -0.72 -1.29 6.43
N VAL A 272 -1.35 -0.73 5.40
CA VAL A 272 -1.53 0.70 5.26
C VAL A 272 -2.96 1.02 4.89
N ARG A 273 -3.53 2.00 5.59
CA ARG A 273 -4.87 2.52 5.35
C ARG A 273 -4.81 3.99 4.99
N SER A 274 -5.49 4.35 3.92
CA SER A 274 -5.61 5.73 3.46
C SER A 274 -7.07 6.14 3.28
N ARG A 275 -7.36 7.42 3.50
CA ARG A 275 -8.69 7.99 3.26
C ARG A 275 -9.08 7.78 1.80
N TYR A 276 -10.33 7.35 1.60
CA TYR A 276 -10.90 7.26 0.27
C TYR A 276 -11.21 8.66 -0.27
N PRO A 277 -10.71 9.02 -1.46
CA PRO A 277 -11.04 10.30 -2.07
C PRO A 277 -12.45 10.22 -2.66
N PHE A 278 -13.43 10.83 -1.98
CA PHE A 278 -14.79 10.96 -2.50
C PHE A 278 -14.82 11.95 -3.68
N SER A 279 -14.83 11.41 -4.83
CA SER A 279 -15.10 11.79 -6.22
C SER A 279 -14.74 13.16 -6.82
N LYS A 280 -14.33 14.20 -6.18
CA LYS A 280 -13.98 15.49 -6.84
C LYS A 280 -12.69 16.14 -6.32
N GLU A 281 -12.07 15.49 -5.38
CA GLU A 281 -10.94 16.09 -4.65
C GLU A 281 -9.58 15.81 -5.30
N ILE A 282 -9.52 14.83 -6.21
CA ILE A 282 -8.26 14.37 -6.84
C ILE A 282 -8.22 14.50 -8.38
N ASP A 283 -9.33 14.89 -9.03
CA ASP A 283 -9.41 15.08 -10.49
C ASP A 283 -8.92 16.46 -10.92
#